data_2eba4a6f8fab921f35249342373b0c5e
#
_entry.id   2eba4a6f8fab921f35249342373b0c5e
#
_cell.length_a   1.000
_cell.length_b   1.000
_cell.length_c   1.000
_cell.angle_alpha   90.00
_cell.angle_beta   90.00
_cell.angle_gamma   90.00
#
_symmetry.space_group_name_H-M   'P 1'
#
loop_
_entity.id
_entity.type
_entity.pdbx_description
1 polymer ?
#
loop_
_entity_poly.entity_id
_entity_poly.type
_entity_poly.pdbx_seq_one_letter_code
_entity_poly.pdbx_strand_id
1 'polypeptide(L)'
;VSGWQSPACEACRLGLHAETYVMTLACPRRCFFCFNPNQADFDGRAAGPRDVVRQLEARARSGAHLRHVALTGGEPLLHPDEAVAFFERAWELFPGVHSRLYTSGAGLDGALLTRLRGAGLSEIRFSVKTDEGAVAIEEVLALIGEAVGVIPDVMVEMPVMSDELGFMKELLVRLDRMGVRGVNLLELGFPLFNGEEFVRRDLKLKGEPYRVLYDYAYAAGLPVAGSEEACLALLRFAREEGLSIGVHYCSMENKHTGQVYRQ
;
A
#
# COMPACT_ATOMS: atom_id res chain seq x y z
N VAL A 1 -6.10 6.49 14.28
CA VAL A 1 -4.80 5.84 14.51
C VAL A 1 -4.76 5.28 15.91
N SER A 2 -4.22 4.10 16.07
CA SER A 2 -3.85 3.51 17.36
C SER A 2 -2.35 3.17 17.33
N GLY A 3 -1.58 3.61 18.33
CA GLY A 3 -0.14 3.37 18.38
C GLY A 3 0.66 4.19 17.35
N TRP A 4 1.71 3.56 16.79
CA TRP A 4 2.61 4.17 15.82
C TRP A 4 1.94 4.42 14.46
N GLN A 5 2.33 5.49 13.81
CA GLN A 5 1.93 5.81 12.43
C GLN A 5 3.17 6.05 11.58
N SER A 6 3.18 5.50 10.36
CA SER A 6 4.25 5.76 9.40
C SER A 6 4.36 7.25 9.09
N PRO A 7 5.58 7.81 9.10
CA PRO A 7 5.82 9.19 8.66
C PRO A 7 5.31 9.45 7.24
N ALA A 8 5.33 8.43 6.40
CA ALA A 8 4.82 8.53 5.04
C ALA A 8 3.28 8.64 4.98
N CYS A 9 2.54 8.02 5.90
CA CYS A 9 1.09 8.20 6.00
C CYS A 9 0.75 9.61 6.47
N GLU A 10 1.53 10.17 7.38
CA GLU A 10 1.37 11.55 7.81
C GLU A 10 1.65 12.54 6.68
N ALA A 11 2.77 12.37 5.97
CA ALA A 11 3.13 13.18 4.80
C ALA A 11 2.07 13.09 3.69
N CYS A 12 1.55 11.89 3.42
CA CYS A 12 0.48 11.66 2.45
C CYS A 12 -0.79 12.43 2.82
N ARG A 13 -1.19 12.42 4.09
CA ARG A 13 -2.35 13.17 4.60
C ARG A 13 -2.15 14.68 4.50
N LEU A 14 -0.94 15.16 4.69
CA LEU A 14 -0.60 16.58 4.62
C LEU A 14 -0.32 17.04 3.17
N GLY A 15 -0.06 16.12 2.24
CA GLY A 15 0.29 16.41 0.86
C GLY A 15 1.63 17.14 0.71
N LEU A 16 2.61 16.85 1.56
CA LEU A 16 3.86 17.58 1.63
C LEU A 16 5.06 16.71 1.23
N HIS A 17 5.80 17.16 0.21
CA HIS A 17 7.11 16.61 -0.16
C HIS A 17 7.14 15.09 -0.34
N ALA A 18 6.01 14.52 -0.80
CA ALA A 18 5.84 13.08 -0.98
C ALA A 18 5.42 12.77 -2.42
N GLU A 19 6.14 11.85 -3.08
CA GLU A 19 5.79 11.38 -4.42
C GLU A 19 5.77 9.87 -4.51
N THR A 20 4.89 9.37 -5.38
CA THR A 20 4.73 7.94 -5.64
C THR A 20 5.02 7.65 -7.11
N TYR A 21 5.91 6.70 -7.35
CA TYR A 21 6.35 6.29 -8.67
C TYR A 21 5.76 4.92 -9.00
N VAL A 22 5.07 4.82 -10.14
CA VAL A 22 4.49 3.58 -10.66
C VAL A 22 5.47 2.98 -11.66
N MET A 23 6.15 1.90 -11.27
CA MET A 23 7.17 1.25 -12.11
C MET A 23 6.54 0.44 -13.24
N THR A 24 5.61 -0.43 -12.92
CA THR A 24 4.93 -1.30 -13.86
C THR A 24 3.48 -1.52 -13.41
N LEU A 25 2.59 -1.87 -14.34
CA LEU A 25 1.26 -2.37 -13.98
C LEU A 25 1.16 -3.90 -14.07
N ALA A 26 2.22 -4.59 -14.50
CA ALA A 26 2.31 -6.04 -14.40
C ALA A 26 2.25 -6.50 -12.94
N CYS A 27 1.47 -7.54 -12.68
CA CYS A 27 1.34 -8.15 -11.35
C CYS A 27 0.96 -9.63 -11.51
N PRO A 28 1.57 -10.56 -10.76
CA PRO A 28 1.16 -11.95 -10.79
C PRO A 28 -0.17 -12.21 -10.08
N ARG A 29 -0.64 -11.22 -9.28
CA ARG A 29 -1.90 -11.29 -8.52
C ARG A 29 -3.08 -10.74 -9.34
N ARG A 30 -4.29 -11.25 -9.06
CA ARG A 30 -5.54 -10.84 -9.71
C ARG A 30 -6.58 -10.41 -8.67
N CYS A 31 -6.22 -9.43 -7.84
CA CYS A 31 -7.11 -8.93 -6.78
C CYS A 31 -8.37 -8.32 -7.39
N PHE A 32 -9.54 -8.77 -6.94
CA PHE A 32 -10.81 -8.31 -7.47
C PHE A 32 -11.07 -6.81 -7.26
N PHE A 33 -10.44 -6.23 -6.25
CA PHE A 33 -10.52 -4.81 -5.88
C PHE A 33 -9.41 -3.93 -6.49
N CYS A 34 -8.59 -4.47 -7.39
CA CYS A 34 -7.44 -3.74 -7.94
C CYS A 34 -7.87 -2.60 -8.85
N PHE A 35 -7.30 -1.41 -8.64
CA PHE A 35 -7.55 -0.23 -9.48
C PHE A 35 -6.68 -0.16 -10.74
N ASN A 36 -5.61 -0.94 -10.81
CA ASN A 36 -4.66 -0.86 -11.90
C ASN A 36 -5.27 -1.07 -13.30
N PRO A 37 -6.23 -1.99 -13.49
CA PRO A 37 -6.87 -2.17 -14.81
C PRO A 37 -7.58 -0.92 -15.34
N ASN A 38 -7.94 0.04 -14.47
CA ASN A 38 -8.61 1.28 -14.88
C ASN A 38 -7.64 2.38 -15.33
N GLN A 39 -6.34 2.16 -15.16
CA GLN A 39 -5.38 3.18 -15.52
C GLN A 39 -5.23 3.26 -17.06
N ALA A 40 -5.10 4.48 -17.55
CA ALA A 40 -4.83 4.71 -18.97
C ALA A 40 -3.57 3.96 -19.40
N ASP A 41 -3.63 3.36 -20.60
CA ASP A 41 -2.55 2.55 -21.19
C ASP A 41 -2.10 1.40 -20.25
N PHE A 42 -3.06 0.69 -19.65
CA PHE A 42 -2.77 -0.43 -18.76
C PHE A 42 -1.87 -1.47 -19.43
N ASP A 43 -2.21 -1.92 -20.64
CA ASP A 43 -1.47 -2.97 -21.36
C ASP A 43 -0.04 -2.53 -21.68
N GLY A 44 0.15 -1.32 -22.19
CA GLY A 44 1.47 -0.76 -22.46
C GLY A 44 2.32 -0.63 -21.19
N ARG A 45 1.71 -0.22 -20.10
CA ARG A 45 2.38 -0.07 -18.78
C ARG A 45 2.59 -1.40 -18.06
N ALA A 46 1.89 -2.46 -18.44
CA ALA A 46 2.10 -3.82 -17.96
C ALA A 46 3.13 -4.60 -18.80
N ALA A 47 3.45 -4.15 -20.02
CA ALA A 47 4.40 -4.81 -20.90
C ALA A 47 5.86 -4.74 -20.42
N GLY A 48 6.20 -3.78 -19.57
CA GLY A 48 7.55 -3.62 -19.03
C GLY A 48 7.66 -2.50 -18.00
N PRO A 49 8.84 -2.36 -17.35
CA PRO A 49 9.04 -1.32 -16.36
C PRO A 49 9.20 0.06 -17.02
N ARG A 50 8.70 1.08 -16.35
CA ARG A 50 8.98 2.48 -16.69
C ARG A 50 10.32 2.88 -16.09
N ASP A 51 11.01 3.79 -16.75
CA ASP A 51 12.23 4.40 -16.24
C ASP A 51 11.90 5.38 -15.09
N VAL A 52 11.69 4.81 -13.90
CA VAL A 52 11.37 5.58 -12.68
C VAL A 52 12.59 6.34 -12.14
N VAL A 53 13.79 5.88 -12.46
CA VAL A 53 15.04 6.57 -12.11
C VAL A 53 15.13 7.89 -12.86
N ARG A 54 14.88 7.88 -14.16
CA ARG A 54 14.85 9.09 -14.96
C ARG A 54 13.75 10.07 -14.52
N GLN A 55 12.58 9.56 -14.12
CA GLN A 55 11.50 10.40 -13.56
C GLN A 55 11.97 11.10 -12.28
N LEU A 56 12.58 10.34 -11.36
CA LEU A 56 13.11 10.87 -10.11
C LEU A 56 14.19 11.94 -10.34
N GLU A 57 15.11 11.70 -11.28
CA GLU A 57 16.13 12.67 -11.67
C GLU A 57 15.53 13.94 -12.27
N ALA A 58 14.49 13.81 -13.10
CA ALA A 58 13.78 14.96 -13.65
C ALA A 58 13.17 15.82 -12.54
N ARG A 59 12.62 15.18 -11.50
CA ARG A 59 12.10 15.88 -10.32
C ARG A 59 13.19 16.60 -9.54
N ALA A 60 14.34 15.96 -9.33
CA ALA A 60 15.48 16.61 -8.68
C ALA A 60 15.97 17.83 -9.49
N ARG A 61 16.11 17.70 -10.83
CA ARG A 61 16.47 18.82 -11.71
C ARG A 61 15.47 19.98 -11.69
N SER A 62 14.19 19.72 -11.42
CA SER A 62 13.17 20.76 -11.29
C SER A 62 13.22 21.52 -9.94
N GLY A 63 14.16 21.18 -9.07
CA GLY A 63 14.31 21.81 -7.75
C GLY A 63 13.33 21.24 -6.70
N ALA A 64 12.74 20.08 -6.93
CA ALA A 64 11.87 19.46 -5.94
C ALA A 64 12.66 19.03 -4.69
N HIS A 65 12.05 19.22 -3.52
CA HIS A 65 12.59 18.80 -2.25
C HIS A 65 11.74 17.65 -1.71
N LEU A 66 12.06 16.41 -2.10
CA LEU A 66 11.32 15.24 -1.66
C LEU A 66 11.85 14.75 -0.30
N ARG A 67 10.93 14.55 0.64
CA ARG A 67 11.18 13.91 1.92
C ARG A 67 10.66 12.48 1.98
N HIS A 68 9.73 12.14 1.10
CA HIS A 68 9.13 10.83 1.01
C HIS A 68 9.00 10.42 -0.46
N VAL A 69 9.50 9.23 -0.78
CA VAL A 69 9.30 8.60 -2.08
C VAL A 69 8.72 7.22 -1.93
N ALA A 70 7.86 6.83 -2.84
CA ALA A 70 7.29 5.50 -2.87
C ALA A 70 7.46 4.85 -4.23
N LEU A 71 7.77 3.56 -4.24
CA LEU A 71 7.74 2.71 -5.42
C LEU A 71 6.55 1.77 -5.32
N THR A 72 5.71 1.78 -6.33
CA THR A 72 4.47 1.01 -6.41
C THR A 72 4.16 0.59 -7.85
N GLY A 73 2.96 0.05 -8.06
CA GLY A 73 2.45 -0.32 -9.38
C GLY A 73 1.58 -1.56 -9.30
N GLY A 74 1.83 -2.49 -10.20
CA GLY A 74 1.39 -3.88 -10.07
C GLY A 74 2.25 -4.59 -9.02
N GLU A 75 3.38 -5.15 -9.47
CA GLU A 75 4.40 -5.70 -8.57
C GLU A 75 5.79 -5.19 -8.98
N PRO A 76 6.36 -4.22 -8.27
CA PRO A 76 7.68 -3.68 -8.61
C PRO A 76 8.80 -4.72 -8.58
N LEU A 77 8.69 -5.75 -7.73
CA LEU A 77 9.72 -6.78 -7.58
C LEU A 77 9.75 -7.81 -8.73
N LEU A 78 8.91 -7.67 -9.75
CA LEU A 78 9.12 -8.31 -11.05
C LEU A 78 10.36 -7.74 -11.77
N HIS A 79 10.83 -6.57 -11.34
CA HIS A 79 12.00 -5.86 -11.85
C HIS A 79 12.91 -5.46 -10.68
N PRO A 80 13.56 -6.43 -10.01
CA PRO A 80 14.26 -6.20 -8.74
C PRO A 80 15.46 -5.27 -8.88
N ASP A 81 16.19 -5.33 -10.00
CA ASP A 81 17.38 -4.51 -10.20
C ASP A 81 17.00 -3.04 -10.40
N GLU A 82 15.93 -2.77 -11.14
CA GLU A 82 15.38 -1.42 -11.32
C GLU A 82 14.80 -0.86 -10.01
N ALA A 83 14.19 -1.72 -9.19
CA ALA A 83 13.69 -1.31 -7.87
C ALA A 83 14.85 -0.93 -6.94
N VAL A 84 15.93 -1.71 -6.89
CA VAL A 84 17.14 -1.38 -6.12
C VAL A 84 17.74 -0.08 -6.61
N ALA A 85 17.97 0.06 -7.92
CA ALA A 85 18.52 1.27 -8.53
C ALA A 85 17.69 2.53 -8.23
N PHE A 86 16.36 2.40 -8.18
CA PHE A 86 15.48 3.52 -7.80
C PHE A 86 15.74 3.99 -6.37
N PHE A 87 15.88 3.08 -5.40
CA PHE A 87 16.13 3.46 -4.01
C PHE A 87 17.54 4.01 -3.80
N GLU A 88 18.55 3.44 -4.43
CA GLU A 88 19.91 3.99 -4.42
C GLU A 88 19.91 5.43 -4.95
N ARG A 89 19.27 5.64 -6.09
CA ARG A 89 19.21 6.97 -6.71
C ARG A 89 18.39 7.97 -5.90
N ALA A 90 17.30 7.50 -5.25
CA ALA A 90 16.53 8.34 -4.36
C ALA A 90 17.34 8.83 -3.17
N TRP A 91 18.14 7.95 -2.57
CA TRP A 91 19.02 8.29 -1.46
C TRP A 91 20.12 9.30 -1.85
N GLU A 92 20.72 9.13 -3.05
CA GLU A 92 21.71 10.06 -3.58
C GLU A 92 21.16 11.44 -3.86
N LEU A 93 19.99 11.52 -4.49
CA LEU A 93 19.39 12.80 -4.90
C LEU A 93 18.71 13.55 -3.74
N PHE A 94 18.19 12.83 -2.77
CA PHE A 94 17.45 13.37 -1.63
C PHE A 94 17.97 12.76 -0.32
N PRO A 95 19.15 13.18 0.18
CA PRO A 95 19.73 12.61 1.39
C PRO A 95 18.77 12.66 2.58
N GLY A 96 18.58 11.50 3.23
CA GLY A 96 17.63 11.37 4.33
C GLY A 96 16.17 11.20 3.92
N VAL A 97 15.89 10.98 2.62
CA VAL A 97 14.54 10.69 2.14
C VAL A 97 14.01 9.40 2.78
N HIS A 98 12.76 9.43 3.24
CA HIS A 98 12.05 8.24 3.66
C HIS A 98 11.47 7.53 2.44
N SER A 99 12.02 6.37 2.12
CA SER A 99 11.66 5.58 0.96
C SER A 99 10.78 4.39 1.35
N ARG A 100 9.78 4.07 0.53
CA ARG A 100 8.89 2.94 0.76
C ARG A 100 8.61 2.14 -0.50
N LEU A 101 8.46 0.83 -0.32
CA LEU A 101 8.11 -0.13 -1.35
C LEU A 101 6.75 -0.76 -1.03
N TYR A 102 5.87 -0.82 -2.03
CA TYR A 102 4.64 -1.61 -1.98
C TYR A 102 4.83 -2.90 -2.77
N THR A 103 4.53 -4.05 -2.15
CA THR A 103 4.73 -5.35 -2.77
C THR A 103 3.71 -6.38 -2.29
N SER A 104 3.44 -7.37 -3.13
CA SER A 104 2.76 -8.61 -2.74
C SER A 104 3.72 -9.68 -2.18
N GLY A 105 5.03 -9.39 -2.21
CA GLY A 105 6.08 -10.32 -1.85
C GLY A 105 6.56 -11.22 -3.00
N ALA A 106 5.95 -11.13 -4.19
CA ALA A 106 6.36 -11.96 -5.32
C ALA A 106 7.80 -11.64 -5.74
N GLY A 107 8.65 -12.67 -5.79
CA GLY A 107 10.06 -12.54 -6.14
C GLY A 107 10.98 -12.03 -5.02
N LEU A 108 10.44 -11.81 -3.83
CA LEU A 108 11.22 -11.38 -2.67
C LEU A 108 11.90 -12.59 -1.99
N ASP A 109 13.15 -12.40 -1.62
CA ASP A 109 13.93 -13.31 -0.80
C ASP A 109 14.89 -12.53 0.13
N GLY A 110 15.58 -13.22 1.01
CA GLY A 110 16.53 -12.61 1.96
C GLY A 110 17.68 -11.86 1.29
N ALA A 111 18.14 -12.31 0.11
CA ALA A 111 19.19 -11.62 -0.65
C ALA A 111 18.69 -10.28 -1.19
N LEU A 112 17.49 -10.27 -1.78
CA LEU A 112 16.87 -9.05 -2.28
C LEU A 112 16.50 -8.09 -1.13
N LEU A 113 16.01 -8.58 0.00
CA LEU A 113 15.78 -7.77 1.21
C LEU A 113 17.07 -7.05 1.65
N THR A 114 18.20 -7.77 1.65
CA THR A 114 19.51 -7.19 2.01
C THR A 114 19.94 -6.11 1.00
N ARG A 115 19.74 -6.35 -0.30
CA ARG A 115 20.02 -5.36 -1.36
C ARG A 115 19.15 -4.11 -1.20
N LEU A 116 17.85 -4.27 -1.01
CA LEU A 116 16.89 -3.16 -0.80
C LEU A 116 17.27 -2.35 0.44
N ARG A 117 17.65 -3.01 1.53
CA ARG A 117 18.15 -2.34 2.74
C ARG A 117 19.41 -1.53 2.45
N GLY A 118 20.37 -2.12 1.74
CA GLY A 118 21.62 -1.45 1.32
C GLY A 118 21.37 -0.25 0.42
N ALA A 119 20.35 -0.30 -0.42
CA ALA A 119 19.91 0.78 -1.29
C ALA A 119 19.17 1.93 -0.55
N GLY A 120 18.99 1.81 0.78
CA GLY A 120 18.35 2.87 1.57
C GLY A 120 16.84 2.73 1.73
N LEU A 121 16.24 1.55 1.47
CA LEU A 121 14.82 1.32 1.72
C LEU A 121 14.52 1.47 3.23
N SER A 122 13.61 2.39 3.55
CA SER A 122 13.20 2.70 4.92
C SER A 122 11.98 1.90 5.36
N GLU A 123 11.03 1.68 4.46
CA GLU A 123 9.75 1.05 4.77
C GLU A 123 9.32 0.09 3.65
N ILE A 124 8.91 -1.13 4.03
CA ILE A 124 8.29 -2.09 3.11
C ILE A 124 6.85 -2.34 3.53
N ARG A 125 5.91 -2.31 2.56
CA ARG A 125 4.48 -2.56 2.76
C ARG A 125 4.03 -3.78 2.00
N PHE A 126 3.67 -4.80 2.74
CA PHE A 126 3.12 -6.03 2.17
C PHE A 126 1.60 -5.94 2.05
N SER A 127 1.10 -6.45 0.94
CA SER A 127 -0.34 -6.71 0.78
C SER A 127 -0.65 -8.15 1.18
N VAL A 128 -1.39 -8.33 2.26
CA VAL A 128 -1.96 -9.64 2.62
C VAL A 128 -3.34 -9.75 1.96
N LYS A 129 -3.54 -10.79 1.16
CA LYS A 129 -4.77 -11.03 0.40
C LYS A 129 -5.59 -12.12 1.07
N THR A 130 -6.66 -11.75 1.72
CA THR A 130 -7.50 -12.66 2.48
C THR A 130 -8.27 -13.64 1.59
N ASP A 131 -8.53 -13.25 0.34
CA ASP A 131 -9.28 -14.05 -0.65
C ASP A 131 -8.43 -15.07 -1.43
N GLU A 132 -7.12 -15.10 -1.24
CA GLU A 132 -6.24 -16.07 -1.94
C GLU A 132 -6.05 -17.40 -1.19
N GLY A 133 -6.66 -17.53 -0.02
CA GLY A 133 -6.63 -18.76 0.78
C GLY A 133 -5.44 -18.86 1.73
N ALA A 134 -5.53 -19.79 2.68
CA ALA A 134 -4.62 -19.89 3.80
C ALA A 134 -3.14 -20.10 3.40
N VAL A 135 -2.87 -20.87 2.36
CA VAL A 135 -1.49 -21.15 1.92
C VAL A 135 -0.80 -19.87 1.45
N ALA A 136 -1.46 -19.09 0.60
CA ALA A 136 -0.90 -17.85 0.10
C ALA A 136 -0.69 -16.80 1.21
N ILE A 137 -1.58 -16.79 2.20
CA ILE A 137 -1.43 -15.94 3.40
C ILE A 137 -0.18 -16.35 4.19
N GLU A 138 0.02 -17.64 4.45
CA GLU A 138 1.19 -18.13 5.19
C GLU A 138 2.50 -17.81 4.47
N GLU A 139 2.55 -17.95 3.15
CA GLU A 139 3.71 -17.58 2.33
C GLU A 139 4.07 -16.09 2.50
N VAL A 140 3.09 -15.20 2.41
CA VAL A 140 3.32 -13.76 2.60
C VAL A 140 3.73 -13.46 4.04
N LEU A 141 3.12 -14.11 5.04
CA LEU A 141 3.49 -13.92 6.45
C LEU A 141 4.91 -14.41 6.73
N ALA A 142 5.39 -15.47 6.08
CA ALA A 142 6.78 -15.90 6.17
C ALA A 142 7.74 -14.81 5.65
N LEU A 143 7.46 -14.22 4.48
CA LEU A 143 8.25 -13.12 3.92
C LEU A 143 8.21 -11.86 4.81
N ILE A 144 7.07 -11.55 5.42
CA ILE A 144 6.97 -10.48 6.41
C ILE A 144 7.90 -10.76 7.60
N GLY A 145 7.93 -12.00 8.09
CA GLY A 145 8.83 -12.42 9.17
C GLY A 145 10.32 -12.25 8.80
N GLU A 146 10.70 -12.59 7.57
CA GLU A 146 12.05 -12.35 7.07
C GLU A 146 12.40 -10.87 6.95
N ALA A 147 11.45 -10.04 6.56
CA ALA A 147 11.67 -8.60 6.43
C ALA A 147 11.81 -7.89 7.78
N VAL A 148 11.12 -8.40 8.82
CA VAL A 148 11.26 -7.88 10.20
C VAL A 148 12.69 -8.07 10.69
N GLY A 149 13.34 -6.99 11.11
CA GLY A 149 14.73 -7.00 11.53
C GLY A 149 15.75 -6.72 10.40
N VAL A 150 15.33 -6.77 9.14
CA VAL A 150 16.15 -6.35 7.98
C VAL A 150 15.78 -4.93 7.54
N ILE A 151 14.50 -4.70 7.25
CA ILE A 151 13.99 -3.37 6.88
C ILE A 151 13.52 -2.63 8.13
N PRO A 152 13.85 -1.34 8.30
CA PRO A 152 13.54 -0.59 9.52
C PRO A 152 12.06 -0.59 9.89
N ASP A 153 11.19 -0.33 8.91
CA ASP A 153 9.75 -0.32 9.11
C ASP A 153 9.07 -1.33 8.18
N VAL A 154 8.51 -2.38 8.77
CA VAL A 154 7.71 -3.38 8.05
C VAL A 154 6.24 -3.13 8.35
N MET A 155 5.45 -2.97 7.31
CA MET A 155 4.02 -2.70 7.40
C MET A 155 3.20 -3.69 6.57
N VAL A 156 1.94 -3.83 6.94
CA VAL A 156 0.92 -4.46 6.12
C VAL A 156 -0.08 -3.39 5.65
N GLU A 157 -0.44 -3.43 4.39
CA GLU A 157 -1.45 -2.55 3.81
C GLU A 157 -2.45 -3.38 3.02
N MET A 158 -3.72 -3.32 3.41
CA MET A 158 -4.77 -4.16 2.83
C MET A 158 -6.14 -3.51 2.94
N PRO A 159 -7.02 -3.74 1.95
CA PRO A 159 -8.42 -3.36 2.08
C PRO A 159 -9.11 -4.24 3.14
N VAL A 160 -10.09 -3.64 3.82
CA VAL A 160 -10.86 -4.31 4.88
C VAL A 160 -12.23 -4.69 4.36
N MET A 161 -12.54 -5.98 4.38
CA MET A 161 -13.84 -6.53 4.05
C MET A 161 -14.64 -6.77 5.33
N SER A 162 -15.91 -6.37 5.33
CA SER A 162 -16.75 -6.39 6.54
C SER A 162 -17.07 -7.80 7.04
N ASP A 163 -17.12 -8.77 6.14
CA ASP A 163 -17.39 -10.20 6.42
C ASP A 163 -16.16 -10.95 6.97
N GLU A 164 -14.96 -10.35 6.89
CA GLU A 164 -13.70 -10.95 7.35
C GLU A 164 -13.19 -10.39 8.69
N LEU A 165 -14.04 -9.68 9.43
CA LEU A 165 -13.63 -8.97 10.65
C LEU A 165 -12.98 -9.89 11.69
N GLY A 166 -13.47 -11.12 11.84
CA GLY A 166 -12.89 -12.12 12.76
C GLY A 166 -11.45 -12.48 12.38
N PHE A 167 -11.24 -12.85 11.13
CA PHE A 167 -9.92 -13.15 10.59
C PHE A 167 -8.96 -11.96 10.72
N MET A 168 -9.43 -10.76 10.42
CA MET A 168 -8.62 -9.54 10.50
C MET A 168 -8.13 -9.25 11.93
N LYS A 169 -8.95 -9.53 12.95
CA LYS A 169 -8.54 -9.42 14.36
C LYS A 169 -7.42 -10.41 14.71
N GLU A 170 -7.58 -11.66 14.29
CA GLU A 170 -6.55 -12.70 14.50
C GLU A 170 -5.25 -12.34 13.80
N LEU A 171 -5.35 -11.84 12.56
CA LEU A 171 -4.21 -11.36 11.79
C LEU A 171 -3.49 -10.20 12.49
N LEU A 172 -4.20 -9.21 13.03
CA LEU A 172 -3.61 -8.10 13.78
C LEU A 172 -2.79 -8.60 14.98
N VAL A 173 -3.34 -9.52 15.77
CA VAL A 173 -2.63 -10.13 16.90
C VAL A 173 -1.38 -10.88 16.43
N ARG A 174 -1.48 -11.59 15.32
CA ARG A 174 -0.36 -12.33 14.75
C ARG A 174 0.75 -11.39 14.27
N LEU A 175 0.41 -10.35 13.54
CA LEU A 175 1.36 -9.35 13.04
C LEU A 175 2.05 -8.60 14.19
N ASP A 176 1.31 -8.28 15.26
CA ASP A 176 1.87 -7.69 16.48
C ASP A 176 2.95 -8.59 17.11
N ARG A 177 2.63 -9.89 17.28
CA ARG A 177 3.59 -10.88 17.81
C ARG A 177 4.81 -11.08 16.90
N MET A 178 4.67 -10.89 15.61
CA MET A 178 5.77 -10.97 14.64
C MET A 178 6.68 -9.74 14.68
N GLY A 179 6.30 -8.66 15.38
CA GLY A 179 7.06 -7.42 15.44
C GLY A 179 6.84 -6.50 14.22
N VAL A 180 5.75 -6.68 13.49
CA VAL A 180 5.36 -5.78 12.40
C VAL A 180 5.08 -4.40 13.00
N ARG A 181 5.65 -3.35 12.38
CA ARG A 181 5.56 -1.99 12.91
C ARG A 181 4.17 -1.38 12.82
N GLY A 182 3.45 -1.68 11.74
CA GLY A 182 2.12 -1.12 11.57
C GLY A 182 1.28 -1.79 10.49
N VAL A 183 -0.02 -1.55 10.58
CA VAL A 183 -1.03 -1.95 9.57
C VAL A 183 -1.77 -0.71 9.10
N ASN A 184 -1.87 -0.55 7.79
CA ASN A 184 -2.69 0.45 7.15
C ASN A 184 -3.99 -0.22 6.65
N LEU A 185 -5.06 0.00 7.38
CA LEU A 185 -6.40 -0.49 7.03
C LEU A 185 -6.97 0.41 5.94
N LEU A 186 -7.13 -0.10 4.73
CA LEU A 186 -7.73 0.63 3.63
C LEU A 186 -9.24 0.41 3.64
N GLU A 187 -10.01 1.48 3.62
CA GLU A 187 -11.43 1.37 3.29
C GLU A 187 -11.57 0.78 1.88
N LEU A 188 -12.35 -0.29 1.76
CA LEU A 188 -12.56 -0.97 0.49
C LEU A 188 -13.34 -0.06 -0.47
N GLY A 189 -12.79 0.12 -1.66
CA GLY A 189 -13.44 0.85 -2.74
C GLY A 189 -13.81 -0.08 -3.90
N PHE A 190 -14.98 0.16 -4.49
CA PHE A 190 -15.34 -0.44 -5.76
C PHE A 190 -14.58 0.27 -6.90
N PRO A 191 -13.71 -0.45 -7.63
CA PRO A 191 -12.77 0.18 -8.56
C PRO A 191 -13.38 0.57 -9.92
N LEU A 192 -14.71 0.50 -10.09
CA LEU A 192 -15.43 0.67 -11.36
C LEU A 192 -15.03 -0.36 -12.44
N PHE A 193 -14.46 -1.44 -11.99
CA PHE A 193 -14.04 -2.60 -12.78
C PHE A 193 -14.40 -3.87 -12.01
N ASN A 194 -14.64 -4.97 -12.72
CA ASN A 194 -14.87 -6.27 -12.10
C ASN A 194 -16.11 -6.32 -11.18
N GLY A 195 -17.17 -5.60 -11.55
CA GLY A 195 -18.39 -5.47 -10.74
C GLY A 195 -19.08 -6.81 -10.42
N GLU A 196 -18.97 -7.80 -11.30
CA GLU A 196 -19.53 -9.15 -11.09
C GLU A 196 -18.94 -9.82 -9.83
N GLU A 197 -17.65 -9.59 -9.54
CA GLU A 197 -17.00 -10.11 -8.34
C GLU A 197 -17.56 -9.47 -7.06
N PHE A 198 -17.90 -8.19 -7.11
CA PHE A 198 -18.54 -7.49 -5.98
C PHE A 198 -19.96 -8.01 -5.75
N VAL A 199 -20.73 -8.23 -6.84
CA VAL A 199 -22.07 -8.81 -6.77
C VAL A 199 -22.00 -10.25 -6.20
N ARG A 200 -21.09 -11.08 -6.70
CA ARG A 200 -20.90 -12.45 -6.23
C ARG A 200 -20.57 -12.56 -4.75
N ARG A 201 -19.92 -11.53 -4.20
CA ARG A 201 -19.55 -11.43 -2.79
C ARG A 201 -20.58 -10.68 -1.93
N ASP A 202 -21.75 -10.32 -2.52
CA ASP A 202 -22.78 -9.49 -1.90
C ASP A 202 -22.24 -8.15 -1.35
N LEU A 203 -21.18 -7.59 -1.95
CA LEU A 203 -20.62 -6.31 -1.57
C LEU A 203 -21.46 -5.18 -2.16
N LYS A 204 -21.96 -4.30 -1.31
CA LYS A 204 -22.82 -3.18 -1.69
C LYS A 204 -22.06 -1.88 -1.60
N LEU A 205 -22.42 -0.93 -2.45
CA LEU A 205 -21.92 0.43 -2.32
C LEU A 205 -22.52 1.11 -1.08
N LYS A 206 -21.79 2.04 -0.51
CA LYS A 206 -22.27 2.86 0.60
C LYS A 206 -23.44 3.72 0.13
N GLY A 207 -24.56 3.71 0.85
CA GLY A 207 -25.81 4.37 0.44
C GLY A 207 -25.73 5.89 0.43
N GLU A 208 -24.93 6.48 1.31
CA GLU A 208 -24.69 7.94 1.39
C GLU A 208 -23.17 8.19 1.32
N PRO A 209 -22.57 8.13 0.11
CA PRO A 209 -21.16 8.44 -0.05
C PRO A 209 -20.95 9.96 0.13
N TYR A 210 -19.78 10.32 0.64
CA TYR A 210 -19.33 11.70 0.66
C TYR A 210 -19.23 12.27 -0.77
N ARG A 211 -19.30 13.60 -0.88
CA ARG A 211 -19.18 14.26 -2.17
C ARG A 211 -17.77 14.13 -2.73
N VAL A 212 -17.64 13.54 -3.91
CA VAL A 212 -16.40 13.57 -4.69
C VAL A 212 -16.26 14.95 -5.33
N LEU A 213 -15.16 15.65 -5.07
CA LEU A 213 -14.98 17.03 -5.50
C LEU A 213 -14.26 17.16 -6.86
N TYR A 214 -13.70 16.06 -7.37
CA TYR A 214 -12.93 16.05 -8.62
C TYR A 214 -12.95 14.65 -9.24
N ASP A 215 -12.65 14.60 -10.53
CA ASP A 215 -12.41 13.34 -11.23
C ASP A 215 -11.00 12.84 -10.85
N TYR A 216 -10.96 11.76 -10.10
CA TYR A 216 -9.72 11.18 -9.63
C TYR A 216 -9.30 10.04 -10.55
N ALA A 217 -8.39 10.34 -11.49
CA ALA A 217 -7.92 9.40 -12.52
C ALA A 217 -7.28 8.12 -11.96
N TYR A 218 -6.73 8.15 -10.76
CA TYR A 218 -6.25 6.96 -10.04
C TYR A 218 -7.39 6.10 -9.49
N ALA A 219 -8.62 6.55 -9.70
CA ALA A 219 -9.85 5.82 -9.41
C ALA A 219 -9.86 5.18 -8.03
N ALA A 220 -9.90 5.99 -6.98
CA ALA A 220 -10.12 5.45 -5.64
C ALA A 220 -11.45 4.68 -5.55
N GLY A 221 -12.30 4.81 -6.55
CA GLY A 221 -13.55 4.10 -6.68
C GLY A 221 -14.64 4.65 -5.75
N LEU A 222 -15.70 3.88 -5.60
CA LEU A 222 -16.81 4.19 -4.70
C LEU A 222 -16.69 3.39 -3.41
N PRO A 223 -16.98 3.97 -2.23
CA PRO A 223 -16.85 3.27 -0.96
C PRO A 223 -17.82 2.10 -0.85
N VAL A 224 -17.35 1.00 -0.31
CA VAL A 224 -18.14 -0.22 -0.07
C VAL A 224 -18.70 -0.18 1.36
N ALA A 225 -19.99 -0.49 1.48
CA ALA A 225 -20.72 -0.48 2.75
C ALA A 225 -20.11 -1.49 3.73
N GLY A 226 -20.04 -1.10 5.01
CA GLY A 226 -19.51 -1.93 6.10
C GLY A 226 -17.99 -1.91 6.24
N SER A 227 -17.23 -1.46 5.21
CA SER A 227 -15.77 -1.43 5.28
C SER A 227 -15.24 -0.38 6.28
N GLU A 228 -15.82 0.82 6.30
CA GLU A 228 -15.48 1.85 7.28
C GLU A 228 -15.73 1.38 8.70
N GLU A 229 -16.89 0.82 8.95
CA GLU A 229 -17.28 0.29 10.27
C GLU A 229 -16.34 -0.82 10.72
N ALA A 230 -15.94 -1.70 9.81
CA ALA A 230 -14.96 -2.75 10.07
C ALA A 230 -13.56 -2.18 10.39
N CYS A 231 -13.08 -1.18 9.64
CA CYS A 231 -11.83 -0.46 9.94
C CYS A 231 -11.86 0.16 11.34
N LEU A 232 -12.96 0.83 11.70
CA LEU A 232 -13.13 1.43 13.02
C LEU A 232 -13.23 0.39 14.13
N ALA A 233 -13.87 -0.75 13.87
CA ALA A 233 -13.93 -1.87 14.82
C ALA A 233 -12.53 -2.47 15.07
N LEU A 234 -11.69 -2.62 14.03
CA LEU A 234 -10.31 -3.09 14.17
C LEU A 234 -9.44 -2.10 14.95
N LEU A 235 -9.63 -0.80 14.75
CA LEU A 235 -8.95 0.22 15.57
C LEU A 235 -9.32 0.13 17.05
N ARG A 236 -10.61 -0.06 17.36
CA ARG A 236 -11.07 -0.25 18.74
C ARG A 236 -10.49 -1.52 19.34
N PHE A 237 -10.58 -2.63 18.61
CA PHE A 237 -10.01 -3.91 19.01
C PHE A 237 -8.51 -3.79 19.33
N ALA A 238 -7.71 -3.18 18.48
CA ALA A 238 -6.27 -3.00 18.73
C ALA A 238 -5.98 -2.24 20.04
N ARG A 239 -6.81 -1.24 20.38
CA ARG A 239 -6.70 -0.50 21.66
C ARG A 239 -7.13 -1.32 22.87
N GLU A 240 -8.25 -2.02 22.74
CA GLU A 240 -8.81 -2.85 23.82
C GLU A 240 -7.90 -4.01 24.18
N GLU A 241 -7.27 -4.63 23.18
CA GLU A 241 -6.29 -5.70 23.37
C GLU A 241 -4.88 -5.19 23.74
N GLY A 242 -4.66 -3.88 23.74
CA GLY A 242 -3.36 -3.29 24.07
C GLY A 242 -2.24 -3.67 23.10
N LEU A 243 -2.56 -3.87 21.82
CA LEU A 243 -1.57 -4.23 20.81
C LEU A 243 -0.52 -3.13 20.64
N SER A 244 0.74 -3.54 20.47
CA SER A 244 1.88 -2.63 20.24
C SER A 244 1.96 -2.15 18.81
N ILE A 245 1.43 -2.93 17.87
CA ILE A 245 1.40 -2.60 16.45
C ILE A 245 0.63 -1.30 16.18
N GLY A 246 1.19 -0.43 15.35
CA GLY A 246 0.48 0.76 14.90
C GLY A 246 -0.66 0.41 13.95
N VAL A 247 -1.87 0.88 14.21
CA VAL A 247 -3.02 0.65 13.33
C VAL A 247 -3.55 2.00 12.81
N HIS A 248 -3.51 2.18 11.50
CA HIS A 248 -3.95 3.38 10.80
C HIS A 248 -5.12 3.06 9.88
N TYR A 249 -6.18 3.86 9.92
CA TYR A 249 -7.30 3.79 8.99
C TYR A 249 -7.13 4.84 7.89
N CYS A 250 -7.05 4.37 6.66
CA CYS A 250 -6.97 5.19 5.46
C CYS A 250 -8.35 5.23 4.76
N SER A 251 -9.10 6.31 5.01
CA SER A 251 -10.47 6.46 4.51
C SER A 251 -10.52 6.84 3.03
N MET A 252 -11.57 6.39 2.36
CA MET A 252 -11.89 6.83 1.01
C MET A 252 -12.23 8.32 0.97
N GLU A 253 -12.90 8.84 1.98
CA GLU A 253 -13.19 10.26 2.11
C GLU A 253 -11.90 11.11 2.07
N ASN A 254 -10.87 10.74 2.84
CA ASN A 254 -9.60 11.46 2.82
C ASN A 254 -8.93 11.40 1.44
N LYS A 255 -9.02 10.27 0.75
CA LYS A 255 -8.50 10.13 -0.62
C LYS A 255 -9.22 11.06 -1.60
N HIS A 256 -10.55 11.17 -1.50
CA HIS A 256 -11.38 11.95 -2.42
C HIS A 256 -11.49 13.43 -2.08
N THR A 257 -11.28 13.83 -0.84
CA THR A 257 -11.53 15.22 -0.40
C THR A 257 -10.28 15.95 0.11
N GLY A 258 -9.25 15.24 0.50
CA GLY A 258 -8.08 15.82 1.17
C GLY A 258 -6.76 15.60 0.44
N GLN A 259 -6.47 14.37 0.14
CA GLN A 259 -5.15 13.95 -0.30
C GLN A 259 -4.72 14.57 -1.65
N VAL A 260 -5.61 14.66 -2.60
CA VAL A 260 -5.29 15.14 -3.97
C VAL A 260 -5.18 16.66 -4.06
N TYR A 261 -5.91 17.40 -3.25
CA TYR A 261 -5.82 18.87 -3.24
C TYR A 261 -4.51 19.41 -2.62
N ARG A 262 -3.72 18.54 -2.01
CA ARG A 262 -2.50 18.93 -1.29
C ARG A 262 -1.23 18.42 -1.96
N GLN A 263 -1.36 17.68 -3.05
CA GLN A 263 -0.27 17.25 -3.92
C GLN A 263 -0.07 18.26 -5.06
#